data_6c8e64a111d80b4c7d5a2777a82e70ed
#
_entry.id   6c8e64a111d80b4c7d5a2777a82e70ed
#
_cell.length_a   1.000
_cell.length_b   1.000
_cell.length_c   1.000
_cell.angle_alpha   90.00
_cell.angle_beta   90.00
_cell.angle_gamma   90.00
#
_symmetry.space_group_name_H-M   'P 1'
#
loop_
_entity.id
_entity.type
_entity.pdbx_description
1 polymer ?
#
loop_
_entity_poly.entity_id
_entity_poly.type
_entity_poly.pdbx_seq_one_letter_code
_entity_poly.pdbx_strand_id
1 'polypeptide(L)'
;MTSIEQRDAQSVLAGIDDLLPLIAKRAQATEELRRLPDETVAELDEVGFFKLLQPEQWGGLQCDPTLFYEAVRRIASACGSTGWVSSIIGVHNWHLALFDQQAQDEVWGDDPTVRISSSYAPMGAGHVVDGGYLVSGSWHWSSGCDHATWTFVGGPVIKDGKPVDFGSFLIPRPEYKIDDVWHVVGLKGTGSNTLVVKDVFVPRHRFLSYKSMNDRTAGGLANNTAPVYKMPWGTVHPTTISAPIVGMAYGAYDAHVEHQGKRVRAAFAGEKAKDDPFAKVRIAEAASDIDAAWRQLIGNVGDEYALLQAGQEIPFELRARARRDQVRATGRAISSIDKLFEASGATALNSDQPVQRFWRDAHAGRVHAANDPERAYLIFGNNEFGLPPADTMV
;
A
#
# COMPACT_ATOMS: atom_id res chain seq x y z
N MET A 1 -31.49 2.46 -20.43
CA MET A 1 -30.81 2.33 -19.14
C MET A 1 -30.37 0.88 -19.04
N THR A 2 -29.14 0.60 -19.46
CA THR A 2 -28.53 -0.71 -19.35
C THR A 2 -28.28 -1.00 -17.87
N SER A 3 -28.73 -2.14 -17.40
CA SER A 3 -28.48 -2.65 -16.05
C SER A 3 -26.98 -2.57 -15.76
N ILE A 4 -26.59 -1.84 -14.71
CA ILE A 4 -25.24 -1.95 -14.15
C ILE A 4 -25.16 -3.38 -13.65
N GLU A 5 -24.49 -4.27 -14.38
CA GLU A 5 -24.12 -5.58 -13.88
C GLU A 5 -23.40 -5.37 -12.56
N GLN A 6 -23.89 -6.00 -11.51
CA GLN A 6 -23.32 -5.91 -10.17
C GLN A 6 -21.90 -6.48 -10.24
N ARG A 7 -20.89 -5.61 -10.31
CA ARG A 7 -19.49 -6.01 -10.33
C ARG A 7 -19.16 -6.72 -9.02
N ASP A 8 -18.50 -7.85 -9.12
CA ASP A 8 -17.89 -8.53 -7.97
C ASP A 8 -16.36 -8.33 -7.99
N ALA A 9 -15.69 -8.67 -6.90
CA ALA A 9 -14.25 -8.51 -6.79
C ALA A 9 -13.46 -9.38 -7.80
N GLN A 10 -14.02 -10.49 -8.27
CA GLN A 10 -13.38 -11.35 -9.27
C GLN A 10 -13.41 -10.69 -10.67
N SER A 11 -14.51 -10.03 -11.03
CA SER A 11 -14.60 -9.26 -12.28
C SER A 11 -13.63 -8.07 -12.28
N VAL A 12 -13.40 -7.44 -11.11
CA VAL A 12 -12.35 -6.40 -10.96
C VAL A 12 -10.97 -6.98 -11.20
N LEU A 13 -10.64 -8.15 -10.63
CA LEU A 13 -9.36 -8.82 -10.85
C LEU A 13 -9.14 -9.17 -12.33
N ALA A 14 -10.16 -9.64 -13.02
CA ALA A 14 -10.09 -9.92 -14.46
C ALA A 14 -9.85 -8.64 -15.28
N GLY A 15 -10.57 -7.55 -14.97
CA GLY A 15 -10.34 -6.26 -15.62
C GLY A 15 -8.93 -5.70 -15.38
N ILE A 16 -8.37 -5.93 -14.19
CA ILE A 16 -6.97 -5.57 -13.90
C ILE A 16 -6.01 -6.38 -14.77
N ASP A 17 -6.22 -7.70 -14.92
CA ASP A 17 -5.37 -8.53 -15.78
C ASP A 17 -5.32 -8.01 -17.23
N ASP A 18 -6.44 -7.51 -17.74
CA ASP A 18 -6.51 -6.89 -19.08
C ASP A 18 -5.72 -5.57 -19.15
N LEU A 19 -5.58 -4.85 -18.05
CA LEU A 19 -4.82 -3.59 -17.97
C LEU A 19 -3.31 -3.79 -17.79
N LEU A 20 -2.83 -4.92 -17.25
CA LEU A 20 -1.42 -5.13 -16.92
C LEU A 20 -0.47 -4.85 -18.10
N PRO A 21 -0.74 -5.27 -19.37
CA PRO A 21 0.14 -4.95 -20.49
C PRO A 21 0.27 -3.44 -20.76
N LEU A 22 -0.82 -2.67 -20.58
CA LEU A 22 -0.80 -1.21 -20.75
C LEU A 22 -0.04 -0.53 -19.65
N ILE A 23 -0.23 -0.96 -18.40
CA ILE A 23 0.51 -0.46 -17.22
C ILE A 23 2.01 -0.71 -17.40
N ALA A 24 2.41 -1.92 -17.80
CA ALA A 24 3.81 -2.26 -18.06
C ALA A 24 4.42 -1.38 -19.18
N LYS A 25 3.69 -1.16 -20.26
CA LYS A 25 4.12 -0.29 -21.36
C LYS A 25 4.34 1.16 -20.92
N ARG A 26 3.52 1.66 -20.00
CA ARG A 26 3.60 3.04 -19.48
C ARG A 26 4.61 3.20 -18.33
N ALA A 27 5.23 2.14 -17.83
CA ALA A 27 6.06 2.18 -16.62
C ALA A 27 7.23 3.17 -16.73
N GLN A 28 7.87 3.30 -17.88
CA GLN A 28 8.94 4.28 -18.09
C GLN A 28 8.38 5.72 -18.11
N ALA A 29 7.30 5.98 -18.83
CA ALA A 29 6.64 7.28 -18.85
C ALA A 29 6.15 7.68 -17.45
N THR A 30 5.65 6.73 -16.66
CA THR A 30 5.28 6.93 -15.25
C THR A 30 6.46 7.43 -14.41
N GLU A 31 7.67 6.86 -14.62
CA GLU A 31 8.90 7.31 -13.97
C GLU A 31 9.28 8.75 -14.38
N GLU A 32 9.21 9.04 -15.68
CA GLU A 32 9.55 10.35 -16.25
C GLU A 32 8.57 11.45 -15.82
N LEU A 33 7.28 11.15 -15.74
CA LEU A 33 6.25 12.05 -15.23
C LEU A 33 6.36 12.30 -13.72
N ARG A 34 7.03 11.44 -12.97
CA ARG A 34 7.09 11.43 -11.51
C ARG A 34 5.70 11.34 -10.83
N ARG A 35 4.69 10.90 -11.56
CA ARG A 35 3.32 10.62 -11.10
C ARG A 35 2.69 9.59 -12.03
N LEU A 36 1.57 8.99 -11.63
CA LEU A 36 0.85 8.13 -12.55
C LEU A 36 0.28 8.94 -13.71
N PRO A 37 0.20 8.38 -14.92
CA PRO A 37 -0.61 8.94 -15.99
C PRO A 37 -2.10 8.99 -15.60
N ASP A 38 -2.79 10.08 -15.93
CA ASP A 38 -4.21 10.25 -15.57
C ASP A 38 -5.09 9.17 -16.19
N GLU A 39 -4.76 8.72 -17.42
CA GLU A 39 -5.44 7.60 -18.06
C GLU A 39 -5.29 6.28 -17.30
N THR A 40 -4.15 6.00 -16.69
CA THR A 40 -3.96 4.78 -15.89
C THR A 40 -4.83 4.82 -14.63
N VAL A 41 -4.96 5.97 -13.99
CA VAL A 41 -5.84 6.14 -12.82
C VAL A 41 -7.32 6.00 -13.23
N ALA A 42 -7.71 6.58 -14.37
CA ALA A 42 -9.08 6.48 -14.90
C ALA A 42 -9.44 5.03 -15.25
N GLU A 43 -8.55 4.29 -15.92
CA GLU A 43 -8.75 2.87 -16.26
C GLU A 43 -8.87 1.99 -15.00
N LEU A 44 -8.07 2.23 -13.95
CA LEU A 44 -8.19 1.54 -12.67
C LEU A 44 -9.51 1.85 -11.96
N ASP A 45 -10.00 3.07 -12.07
CA ASP A 45 -11.31 3.45 -11.54
C ASP A 45 -12.44 2.79 -12.35
N GLU A 46 -12.34 2.78 -13.68
CA GLU A 46 -13.31 2.16 -14.57
C GLU A 46 -13.48 0.65 -14.32
N VAL A 47 -12.39 -0.09 -14.08
CA VAL A 47 -12.48 -1.52 -13.72
C VAL A 47 -12.99 -1.73 -12.28
N GLY A 48 -13.08 -0.66 -11.46
CA GLY A 48 -13.61 -0.72 -10.10
C GLY A 48 -12.56 -1.02 -9.03
N PHE A 49 -11.26 -0.88 -9.31
CA PHE A 49 -10.20 -1.16 -8.35
C PHE A 49 -10.39 -0.38 -7.03
N PHE A 50 -10.69 0.93 -7.10
CA PHE A 50 -10.88 1.76 -5.91
C PHE A 50 -12.16 1.45 -5.14
N LYS A 51 -13.07 0.65 -5.69
CA LYS A 51 -14.30 0.20 -5.02
C LYS A 51 -14.10 -1.03 -4.13
N LEU A 52 -12.97 -1.75 -4.23
CA LEU A 52 -12.75 -3.03 -3.55
C LEU A 52 -12.95 -2.93 -2.03
N LEU A 53 -12.38 -1.92 -1.38
CA LEU A 53 -12.48 -1.73 0.09
C LEU A 53 -13.46 -0.64 0.52
N GLN A 54 -14.13 0.02 -0.42
CA GLN A 54 -15.13 1.04 -0.11
C GLN A 54 -16.41 0.41 0.43
N PRO A 55 -17.13 1.06 1.39
CA PRO A 55 -18.41 0.56 1.88
C PRO A 55 -19.49 0.48 0.80
N GLU A 56 -20.34 -0.54 0.92
CA GLU A 56 -21.45 -0.79 -0.01
C GLU A 56 -22.42 0.39 -0.09
N GLN A 57 -22.67 1.10 1.03
CA GLN A 57 -23.50 2.31 1.05
C GLN A 57 -23.00 3.41 0.09
N TRP A 58 -21.72 3.38 -0.30
CA TRP A 58 -21.08 4.31 -1.25
C TRP A 58 -20.80 3.65 -2.61
N GLY A 59 -21.45 2.52 -2.90
CA GLY A 59 -21.26 1.78 -4.14
C GLY A 59 -19.95 0.99 -4.19
N GLY A 60 -19.34 0.73 -3.03
CA GLY A 60 -18.16 -0.12 -2.90
C GLY A 60 -18.49 -1.60 -2.78
N LEU A 61 -17.45 -2.44 -2.77
CA LEU A 61 -17.57 -3.90 -2.71
C LEU A 61 -17.29 -4.46 -1.31
N GLN A 62 -16.70 -3.67 -0.40
CA GLN A 62 -16.29 -4.08 0.96
C GLN A 62 -15.78 -5.53 0.99
N CYS A 63 -14.94 -5.88 0.02
CA CYS A 63 -14.57 -7.25 -0.27
C CYS A 63 -13.60 -7.85 0.77
N ASP A 64 -13.35 -9.15 0.65
CA ASP A 64 -12.24 -9.81 1.32
C ASP A 64 -10.92 -9.07 1.03
N PRO A 65 -10.19 -8.60 2.05
CA PRO A 65 -8.96 -7.82 1.85
C PRO A 65 -7.88 -8.60 1.10
N THR A 66 -7.92 -9.94 1.09
CA THR A 66 -6.97 -10.74 0.31
C THR A 66 -7.11 -10.49 -1.19
N LEU A 67 -8.32 -10.21 -1.68
CA LEU A 67 -8.58 -9.87 -3.08
C LEU A 67 -8.03 -8.49 -3.45
N PHE A 68 -8.15 -7.51 -2.54
CA PHE A 68 -7.54 -6.20 -2.72
C PHE A 68 -6.01 -6.30 -2.83
N TYR A 69 -5.35 -7.03 -1.93
CA TYR A 69 -3.90 -7.20 -1.99
C TYR A 69 -3.45 -8.03 -3.19
N GLU A 70 -4.26 -9.00 -3.64
CA GLU A 70 -3.99 -9.72 -4.90
C GLU A 70 -4.04 -8.77 -6.11
N ALA A 71 -5.02 -7.87 -6.17
CA ALA A 71 -5.08 -6.82 -7.19
C ALA A 71 -3.82 -5.93 -7.17
N VAL A 72 -3.41 -5.47 -5.98
CA VAL A 72 -2.19 -4.68 -5.78
C VAL A 72 -0.95 -5.43 -6.26
N ARG A 73 -0.79 -6.72 -5.90
CA ARG A 73 0.33 -7.56 -6.32
C ARG A 73 0.42 -7.65 -7.85
N ARG A 74 -0.72 -7.88 -8.53
CA ARG A 74 -0.78 -7.94 -10.00
C ARG A 74 -0.38 -6.61 -10.63
N ILE A 75 -0.94 -5.49 -10.20
CA ILE A 75 -0.60 -4.15 -10.70
C ILE A 75 0.90 -3.88 -10.49
N ALA A 76 1.43 -4.18 -9.31
CA ALA A 76 2.83 -3.96 -8.96
C ALA A 76 3.80 -4.83 -9.78
N SER A 77 3.38 -6.02 -10.25
CA SER A 77 4.19 -6.85 -11.15
C SER A 77 4.33 -6.24 -12.55
N ALA A 78 3.42 -5.37 -12.95
CA ALA A 78 3.51 -4.62 -14.21
C ALA A 78 4.30 -3.30 -14.05
N CYS A 79 4.06 -2.56 -12.93
CA CYS A 79 4.76 -1.31 -12.62
C CYS A 79 4.77 -1.06 -11.12
N GLY A 80 5.96 -0.99 -10.51
CA GLY A 80 6.13 -0.78 -9.07
C GLY A 80 5.47 0.49 -8.56
N SER A 81 5.66 1.61 -9.23
CA SER A 81 5.05 2.90 -8.84
C SER A 81 3.53 2.87 -8.94
N THR A 82 2.96 2.27 -10.00
CA THR A 82 1.50 2.12 -10.15
C THR A 82 0.93 1.24 -9.05
N GLY A 83 1.55 0.09 -8.77
CA GLY A 83 1.10 -0.80 -7.68
C GLY A 83 1.18 -0.15 -6.31
N TRP A 84 2.24 0.62 -6.05
CA TRP A 84 2.39 1.37 -4.80
C TRP A 84 1.27 2.40 -4.60
N VAL A 85 1.05 3.29 -5.58
CA VAL A 85 0.01 4.32 -5.50
C VAL A 85 -1.39 3.70 -5.41
N SER A 86 -1.65 2.64 -6.19
CA SER A 86 -2.92 1.90 -6.13
C SER A 86 -3.16 1.34 -4.72
N SER A 87 -2.13 0.73 -4.11
CA SER A 87 -2.21 0.19 -2.76
C SER A 87 -2.56 1.27 -1.74
N ILE A 88 -1.84 2.41 -1.78
CA ILE A 88 -2.03 3.52 -0.84
C ILE A 88 -3.43 4.14 -1.01
N ILE A 89 -3.81 4.56 -2.22
CA ILE A 89 -5.11 5.21 -2.45
C ILE A 89 -6.26 4.22 -2.20
N GLY A 90 -6.12 2.98 -2.64
CA GLY A 90 -7.17 1.98 -2.48
C GLY A 90 -7.49 1.64 -1.02
N VAL A 91 -6.47 1.53 -0.16
CA VAL A 91 -6.67 1.24 1.27
C VAL A 91 -7.31 2.43 2.03
N HIS A 92 -7.21 3.64 1.51
CA HIS A 92 -7.80 4.80 2.18
C HIS A 92 -9.32 4.76 2.21
N ASN A 93 -9.97 4.03 1.32
CA ASN A 93 -11.41 3.79 1.38
C ASN A 93 -11.79 2.95 2.61
N TRP A 94 -10.98 1.94 2.97
CA TRP A 94 -11.10 1.24 4.24
C TRP A 94 -10.89 2.18 5.44
N HIS A 95 -9.90 3.07 5.37
CA HIS A 95 -9.57 3.99 6.47
C HIS A 95 -10.69 5.04 6.67
N LEU A 96 -11.22 5.63 5.58
CA LEU A 96 -12.33 6.60 5.69
C LEU A 96 -13.62 5.95 6.23
N ALA A 97 -13.85 4.67 5.94
CA ALA A 97 -14.98 3.93 6.49
C ALA A 97 -14.97 3.85 8.03
N LEU A 98 -13.85 4.11 8.68
CA LEU A 98 -13.72 4.15 10.14
C LEU A 98 -14.05 5.55 10.74
N PHE A 99 -14.05 6.61 9.92
CA PHE A 99 -14.44 7.94 10.37
C PHE A 99 -15.95 8.03 10.65
N ASP A 100 -16.36 9.05 11.38
CA ASP A 100 -17.76 9.36 11.59
C ASP A 100 -18.52 9.47 10.26
N GLN A 101 -19.83 9.12 10.27
CA GLN A 101 -20.67 9.15 9.08
C GLN A 101 -20.63 10.53 8.39
N GLN A 102 -20.65 11.62 9.17
CA GLN A 102 -20.59 12.97 8.61
C GLN A 102 -19.33 13.20 7.76
N ALA A 103 -18.16 12.68 8.16
CA ALA A 103 -16.95 12.79 7.35
C ALA A 103 -17.04 11.98 6.05
N GLN A 104 -17.67 10.80 6.09
CA GLN A 104 -17.93 9.98 4.91
C GLN A 104 -18.91 10.68 3.95
N ASP A 105 -19.98 11.30 4.48
CA ASP A 105 -20.96 12.06 3.70
C ASP A 105 -20.32 13.27 2.99
N GLU A 106 -19.39 13.95 3.65
CA GLU A 106 -18.67 15.10 3.07
C GLU A 106 -17.70 14.69 1.96
N VAL A 107 -17.12 13.48 2.03
CA VAL A 107 -16.18 12.99 1.03
C VAL A 107 -16.89 12.30 -0.13
N TRP A 108 -17.86 11.43 0.16
CA TRP A 108 -18.45 10.53 -0.83
C TRP A 108 -19.91 10.87 -1.20
N GLY A 109 -20.55 11.80 -0.46
CA GLY A 109 -21.99 12.07 -0.66
C GLY A 109 -22.32 12.57 -2.06
N ASP A 110 -21.53 13.51 -2.58
CA ASP A 110 -21.73 14.05 -3.93
C ASP A 110 -21.00 13.24 -5.01
N ASP A 111 -19.81 12.69 -4.68
CA ASP A 111 -18.99 11.92 -5.62
C ASP A 111 -18.32 10.75 -4.89
N PRO A 112 -18.85 9.52 -5.04
CA PRO A 112 -18.26 8.34 -4.42
C PRO A 112 -16.97 7.85 -5.07
N THR A 113 -16.45 8.54 -6.09
CA THR A 113 -15.16 8.24 -6.74
C THR A 113 -13.99 9.04 -6.17
N VAL A 114 -14.25 9.91 -5.20
CA VAL A 114 -13.23 10.73 -4.52
C VAL A 114 -12.12 9.85 -3.98
N ARG A 115 -10.88 10.25 -4.29
CA ARG A 115 -9.65 9.60 -3.84
C ARG A 115 -8.97 10.42 -2.76
N ILE A 116 -8.34 9.72 -1.83
CA ILE A 116 -7.68 10.29 -0.67
C ILE A 116 -6.22 9.89 -0.66
N SER A 117 -5.30 10.83 -0.46
CA SER A 117 -3.88 10.56 -0.20
C SER A 117 -3.59 10.53 1.30
N SER A 118 -2.37 10.22 1.70
CA SER A 118 -2.00 10.31 3.13
C SER A 118 -0.53 10.55 3.37
N SER A 119 -0.25 11.09 4.56
CA SER A 119 1.03 10.92 5.25
C SER A 119 0.77 10.80 6.75
N TYR A 120 1.01 9.62 7.30
CA TYR A 120 0.73 9.32 8.72
C TYR A 120 1.89 9.67 9.67
N ALA A 121 3.03 10.09 9.11
CA ALA A 121 4.17 10.51 9.94
C ALA A 121 3.80 11.75 10.77
N PRO A 122 4.21 11.83 12.06
CA PRO A 122 3.83 12.93 12.96
C PRO A 122 4.63 14.20 12.68
N MET A 123 4.45 14.80 11.51
CA MET A 123 5.19 15.97 11.03
C MET A 123 4.43 17.29 11.21
N GLY A 124 3.35 17.26 11.99
CA GLY A 124 2.52 18.38 12.36
C GLY A 124 1.67 18.01 13.56
N ALA A 125 0.77 18.89 13.95
CA ALA A 125 -0.11 18.70 15.11
C ALA A 125 -1.46 19.40 14.90
N GLY A 126 -2.50 18.90 15.59
CA GLY A 126 -3.80 19.56 15.72
C GLY A 126 -3.94 20.12 17.14
N HIS A 127 -4.08 21.43 17.28
CA HIS A 127 -4.36 22.09 18.54
C HIS A 127 -5.85 22.15 18.80
N VAL A 128 -6.31 21.72 19.97
CA VAL A 128 -7.74 21.75 20.34
C VAL A 128 -8.24 23.20 20.36
N VAL A 129 -9.30 23.43 19.61
CA VAL A 129 -10.07 24.68 19.59
C VAL A 129 -11.56 24.37 19.72
N ASP A 130 -12.40 25.39 19.82
CA ASP A 130 -13.84 25.17 19.88
C ASP A 130 -14.33 24.48 18.59
N GLY A 131 -15.10 23.41 18.76
CA GLY A 131 -15.67 22.62 17.66
C GLY A 131 -14.70 21.67 16.92
N GLY A 132 -13.36 21.75 17.15
CA GLY A 132 -12.40 20.94 16.40
C GLY A 132 -10.93 21.16 16.75
N TYR A 133 -10.12 21.23 15.70
CA TYR A 133 -8.66 21.34 15.80
C TYR A 133 -8.14 22.37 14.81
N LEU A 134 -7.13 23.13 15.20
CA LEU A 134 -6.31 23.94 14.30
C LEU A 134 -5.06 23.15 13.93
N VAL A 135 -4.96 22.75 12.66
CA VAL A 135 -3.93 21.83 12.17
C VAL A 135 -2.87 22.58 11.39
N SER A 136 -1.60 22.36 11.71
CA SER A 136 -0.46 22.88 10.98
C SER A 136 0.68 21.88 10.92
N GLY A 137 1.39 21.83 9.79
CA GLY A 137 2.55 20.97 9.58
C GLY A 137 2.97 20.85 8.13
N SER A 138 4.03 20.05 7.92
CA SER A 138 4.57 19.76 6.59
C SER A 138 4.84 18.24 6.50
N TRP A 139 3.95 17.53 5.83
CA TRP A 139 3.97 16.07 5.77
C TRP A 139 4.60 15.60 4.47
N HIS A 140 5.72 14.89 4.57
CA HIS A 140 6.41 14.28 3.44
C HIS A 140 5.78 12.93 3.03
N TRP A 141 6.13 12.46 1.85
CA TRP A 141 5.84 11.12 1.34
C TRP A 141 4.36 10.81 1.08
N SER A 142 3.56 11.81 0.67
CA SER A 142 2.16 11.61 0.31
C SER A 142 2.01 11.01 -1.08
N SER A 143 2.11 9.67 -1.18
CA SER A 143 2.04 8.95 -2.46
C SER A 143 0.68 9.16 -3.14
N GLY A 144 0.72 9.50 -4.45
CA GLY A 144 -0.48 9.69 -5.25
C GLY A 144 -1.29 10.97 -4.92
N CYS A 145 -0.71 11.93 -4.19
CA CYS A 145 -1.42 13.16 -3.81
C CYS A 145 -1.89 14.01 -5.00
N ASP A 146 -1.25 13.87 -6.18
CA ASP A 146 -1.67 14.54 -7.41
C ASP A 146 -3.02 14.02 -7.95
N HIS A 147 -3.46 12.82 -7.53
CA HIS A 147 -4.69 12.17 -7.94
C HIS A 147 -5.77 12.15 -6.86
N ALA A 148 -5.55 12.89 -5.77
CA ALA A 148 -6.42 12.93 -4.61
C ALA A 148 -7.00 14.33 -4.38
N THR A 149 -8.28 14.40 -4.00
CA THR A 149 -8.97 15.65 -3.64
C THR A 149 -9.14 15.81 -2.14
N TRP A 150 -8.73 14.81 -1.35
CA TRP A 150 -8.65 14.83 0.10
C TRP A 150 -7.36 14.19 0.57
N THR A 151 -6.98 14.46 1.81
CA THR A 151 -5.81 13.81 2.40
C THR A 151 -6.01 13.51 3.88
N PHE A 152 -5.40 12.41 4.35
CA PHE A 152 -5.16 12.17 5.76
C PHE A 152 -3.77 12.65 6.15
N VAL A 153 -3.67 13.41 7.22
CA VAL A 153 -2.38 13.77 7.83
C VAL A 153 -2.34 13.30 9.28
N GLY A 154 -1.28 12.58 9.65
CA GLY A 154 -1.10 12.01 10.98
C GLY A 154 -0.48 12.99 11.95
N GLY A 155 -0.90 12.96 13.21
CA GLY A 155 -0.26 13.79 14.22
C GLY A 155 -0.91 13.73 15.60
N PRO A 156 -0.22 14.27 16.62
CA PRO A 156 -0.77 14.43 17.95
C PRO A 156 -1.86 15.50 18.00
N VAL A 157 -2.84 15.28 18.86
CA VAL A 157 -3.77 16.30 19.33
C VAL A 157 -3.18 16.97 20.57
N ILE A 158 -2.99 18.28 20.51
CA ILE A 158 -2.40 19.07 21.60
C ILE A 158 -3.50 19.84 22.32
N LYS A 159 -3.59 19.65 23.65
CA LYS A 159 -4.46 20.44 24.56
C LYS A 159 -3.62 20.96 25.72
N ASP A 160 -3.70 22.25 25.97
CA ASP A 160 -2.94 22.92 27.05
C ASP A 160 -1.43 22.62 26.99
N GLY A 161 -0.88 22.59 25.77
CA GLY A 161 0.55 22.31 25.51
C GLY A 161 0.98 20.84 25.65
N LYS A 162 0.06 19.91 25.87
CA LYS A 162 0.34 18.48 26.07
C LYS A 162 -0.35 17.63 25.01
N PRO A 163 0.28 16.56 24.50
CA PRO A 163 -0.39 15.59 23.65
C PRO A 163 -1.42 14.81 24.49
N VAL A 164 -2.66 14.78 24.00
CA VAL A 164 -3.79 14.09 24.65
C VAL A 164 -4.36 12.95 23.82
N ASP A 165 -4.08 12.94 22.49
CA ASP A 165 -4.47 11.87 21.56
C ASP A 165 -3.50 11.87 20.38
N PHE A 166 -3.61 10.85 19.51
CA PHE A 166 -2.90 10.73 18.26
C PHE A 166 -3.79 10.10 17.21
N GLY A 167 -3.81 10.64 15.98
CA GLY A 167 -4.68 10.11 14.94
C GLY A 167 -4.49 10.77 13.58
N SER A 168 -5.48 10.59 12.71
CA SER A 168 -5.53 11.14 11.37
C SER A 168 -6.52 12.29 11.27
N PHE A 169 -6.10 13.42 10.72
CA PHE A 169 -6.92 14.56 10.34
C PHE A 169 -7.26 14.45 8.85
N LEU A 170 -8.52 14.59 8.48
CA LEU A 170 -9.02 14.56 7.11
C LEU A 170 -9.19 15.98 6.59
N ILE A 171 -8.47 16.34 5.51
CA ILE A 171 -8.38 17.71 4.98
C ILE A 171 -8.70 17.74 3.48
N PRO A 172 -9.59 18.62 3.00
CA PRO A 172 -9.91 18.74 1.59
C PRO A 172 -8.83 19.49 0.80
N ARG A 173 -8.75 19.22 -0.50
CA ARG A 173 -7.71 19.73 -1.43
C ARG A 173 -7.47 21.25 -1.37
N PRO A 174 -8.49 22.13 -1.24
CA PRO A 174 -8.27 23.56 -1.19
C PRO A 174 -7.52 24.06 0.06
N GLU A 175 -7.43 23.24 1.10
CA GLU A 175 -6.88 23.61 2.41
C GLU A 175 -5.43 23.17 2.61
N TYR A 176 -4.80 22.55 1.62
CA TYR A 176 -3.37 22.22 1.66
C TYR A 176 -2.67 22.50 0.34
N LYS A 177 -1.36 22.76 0.43
CA LYS A 177 -0.47 22.92 -0.71
C LYS A 177 0.33 21.64 -0.93
N ILE A 178 0.55 21.27 -2.18
CA ILE A 178 1.49 20.23 -2.58
C ILE A 178 2.78 20.91 -3.00
N ASP A 179 3.89 20.60 -2.34
CA ASP A 179 5.23 21.00 -2.75
C ASP A 179 5.86 19.84 -3.53
N ASP A 180 6.18 20.09 -4.80
CA ASP A 180 6.80 19.11 -5.71
C ASP A 180 8.28 18.91 -5.35
N VAL A 181 8.56 17.86 -4.56
CA VAL A 181 9.90 17.54 -4.04
C VAL A 181 10.34 16.11 -4.38
N TRP A 182 9.52 15.34 -5.12
CA TRP A 182 9.75 13.91 -5.31
C TRP A 182 10.77 13.64 -6.43
N HIS A 183 12.06 13.88 -6.14
CA HIS A 183 13.21 13.60 -7.00
C HIS A 183 14.07 12.49 -6.38
N VAL A 184 13.78 11.24 -6.71
CA VAL A 184 14.26 10.04 -5.98
C VAL A 184 14.86 9.01 -6.92
N VAL A 185 15.50 7.96 -6.37
CA VAL A 185 16.18 6.90 -7.13
C VAL A 185 15.23 5.77 -7.57
N GLY A 186 14.13 5.53 -6.82
CA GLY A 186 13.12 4.50 -7.10
C GLY A 186 11.75 4.95 -6.62
N LEU A 187 10.69 4.26 -7.07
CA LEU A 187 9.30 4.70 -6.90
C LEU A 187 9.07 6.13 -7.41
N LYS A 188 9.78 6.51 -8.47
CA LYS A 188 9.74 7.87 -9.02
C LYS A 188 8.33 8.29 -9.44
N GLY A 189 7.58 7.34 -10.04
CA GLY A 189 6.22 7.59 -10.53
C GLY A 189 5.14 7.66 -9.45
N THR A 190 5.50 7.64 -8.16
CA THR A 190 4.50 7.73 -7.08
C THR A 190 4.07 9.15 -6.73
N GLY A 191 4.85 10.17 -7.15
CA GLY A 191 4.54 11.56 -6.80
C GLY A 191 4.38 11.75 -5.29
N SER A 192 5.26 11.09 -4.48
CA SER A 192 5.14 11.14 -3.01
C SER A 192 5.60 12.49 -2.47
N ASN A 193 4.93 13.53 -2.91
CA ASN A 193 5.22 14.92 -2.62
C ASN A 193 4.94 15.31 -1.17
N THR A 194 5.32 16.53 -0.80
CA THR A 194 5.09 17.09 0.53
C THR A 194 3.77 17.85 0.57
N LEU A 195 2.96 17.59 1.58
CA LEU A 195 1.73 18.33 1.89
C LEU A 195 2.01 19.37 2.95
N VAL A 196 1.70 20.63 2.67
CA VAL A 196 1.83 21.75 3.61
C VAL A 196 0.45 22.23 4.02
N VAL A 197 0.15 22.13 5.31
CA VAL A 197 -1.07 22.60 5.95
C VAL A 197 -0.71 23.73 6.90
N LYS A 198 -1.43 24.85 6.84
CA LYS A 198 -1.15 26.02 7.68
C LYS A 198 -2.44 26.55 8.29
N ASP A 199 -2.56 26.39 9.61
CA ASP A 199 -3.66 26.92 10.43
C ASP A 199 -5.06 26.56 9.89
N VAL A 200 -5.23 25.29 9.47
CA VAL A 200 -6.48 24.79 8.93
C VAL A 200 -7.38 24.29 10.05
N PHE A 201 -8.62 24.76 10.08
CA PHE A 201 -9.63 24.26 11.02
C PHE A 201 -10.17 22.92 10.54
N VAL A 202 -10.00 21.88 11.35
CA VAL A 202 -10.51 20.53 11.12
C VAL A 202 -11.60 20.24 12.16
N PRO A 203 -12.88 20.09 11.79
CA PRO A 203 -13.96 19.78 12.71
C PRO A 203 -13.77 18.38 13.31
N ARG A 204 -14.36 18.14 14.49
CA ARG A 204 -14.12 16.89 15.27
C ARG A 204 -14.44 15.62 14.50
N HIS A 205 -15.48 15.60 13.68
CA HIS A 205 -15.88 14.44 12.89
C HIS A 205 -14.87 14.08 11.77
N ARG A 206 -13.96 15.00 11.42
CA ARG A 206 -12.85 14.76 10.47
C ARG A 206 -11.55 14.33 11.16
N PHE A 207 -11.62 13.89 12.41
CA PHE A 207 -10.48 13.32 13.14
C PHE A 207 -10.79 11.88 13.56
N LEU A 208 -9.89 10.96 13.24
CA LEU A 208 -9.94 9.57 13.69
C LEU A 208 -8.79 9.28 14.64
N SER A 209 -9.11 9.00 15.91
CA SER A 209 -8.15 8.58 16.92
C SER A 209 -7.63 7.17 16.64
N TYR A 210 -6.30 6.98 16.67
CA TYR A 210 -5.72 5.64 16.54
C TYR A 210 -6.06 4.75 17.73
N LYS A 211 -6.29 5.34 18.91
CA LYS A 211 -6.79 4.59 20.05
C LYS A 211 -8.18 4.02 19.75
N SER A 212 -9.12 4.85 19.24
CA SER A 212 -10.46 4.37 18.92
C SER A 212 -10.46 3.31 17.81
N MET A 213 -9.55 3.42 16.86
CA MET A 213 -9.35 2.42 15.80
C MET A 213 -8.83 1.09 16.37
N ASN A 214 -7.81 1.13 17.22
CA ASN A 214 -7.25 -0.07 17.87
C ASN A 214 -8.25 -0.74 18.83
N ASP A 215 -9.02 0.06 19.58
CA ASP A 215 -10.05 -0.42 20.51
C ASP A 215 -11.35 -0.85 19.79
N ARG A 216 -11.43 -0.68 18.46
CA ARG A 216 -12.63 -0.94 17.63
C ARG A 216 -13.85 -0.14 18.07
N THR A 217 -13.62 1.09 18.51
CA THR A 217 -14.67 2.04 18.93
C THR A 217 -14.79 3.24 17.97
N ALA A 218 -14.15 3.15 16.79
CA ALA A 218 -14.22 4.16 15.74
C ALA A 218 -15.67 4.40 15.29
N GLY A 219 -16.05 5.69 15.12
CA GLY A 219 -17.44 6.10 14.87
C GLY A 219 -18.05 5.46 13.62
N GLY A 220 -17.26 5.27 12.57
CA GLY A 220 -17.70 4.63 11.32
C GLY A 220 -18.18 3.18 11.47
N LEU A 221 -17.71 2.46 12.50
CA LEU A 221 -18.10 1.06 12.75
C LEU A 221 -19.59 0.92 13.14
N ALA A 222 -20.26 2.01 13.49
CA ALA A 222 -21.70 2.00 13.74
C ALA A 222 -22.51 1.70 12.47
N ASN A 223 -22.01 2.13 11.30
CA ASN A 223 -22.67 1.97 10.01
C ASN A 223 -21.96 0.96 9.10
N ASN A 224 -20.64 0.90 9.17
CA ASN A 224 -19.81 -0.02 8.38
C ASN A 224 -19.49 -1.27 9.21
N THR A 225 -20.41 -2.23 9.23
CA THR A 225 -20.36 -3.42 10.10
C THR A 225 -19.66 -4.62 9.47
N ALA A 226 -19.32 -4.55 8.17
CA ALA A 226 -18.66 -5.65 7.47
C ALA A 226 -17.33 -6.05 8.15
N PRO A 227 -16.96 -7.34 8.14
CA PRO A 227 -15.76 -7.84 8.81
C PRO A 227 -14.48 -7.11 8.42
N VAL A 228 -14.37 -6.67 7.17
CA VAL A 228 -13.18 -5.96 6.65
C VAL A 228 -12.86 -4.69 7.44
N TYR A 229 -13.86 -3.94 7.95
CA TYR A 229 -13.63 -2.72 8.74
C TYR A 229 -13.20 -2.99 10.17
N LYS A 230 -13.27 -4.25 10.62
CA LYS A 230 -12.78 -4.70 11.92
C LYS A 230 -11.35 -5.25 11.87
N MET A 231 -10.73 -5.29 10.69
CA MET A 231 -9.32 -5.71 10.54
C MET A 231 -8.39 -4.77 11.33
N PRO A 232 -7.33 -5.30 11.97
CA PRO A 232 -6.39 -4.48 12.72
C PRO A 232 -5.59 -3.54 11.80
N TRP A 233 -5.38 -2.31 12.26
CA TRP A 233 -4.48 -1.37 11.58
C TRP A 233 -3.07 -1.96 11.37
N GLY A 234 -2.57 -2.67 12.41
CA GLY A 234 -1.25 -3.31 12.39
C GLY A 234 -1.10 -4.42 11.33
N THR A 235 -2.20 -4.93 10.79
CA THR A 235 -2.21 -5.87 9.65
C THR A 235 -2.45 -5.13 8.34
N VAL A 236 -3.48 -4.29 8.27
CA VAL A 236 -3.89 -3.62 7.04
C VAL A 236 -2.80 -2.68 6.53
N HIS A 237 -2.34 -1.73 7.34
CA HIS A 237 -1.36 -0.73 6.89
C HIS A 237 -0.01 -1.34 6.50
N PRO A 238 0.66 -2.20 7.28
CA PRO A 238 1.91 -2.83 6.85
C PRO A 238 1.78 -3.72 5.62
N THR A 239 0.66 -4.43 5.46
CA THR A 239 0.41 -5.24 4.26
C THR A 239 0.27 -4.36 3.01
N THR A 240 -0.36 -3.19 3.13
CA THR A 240 -0.45 -2.18 2.06
C THR A 240 0.93 -1.75 1.54
N ILE A 241 1.93 -1.72 2.42
CA ILE A 241 3.31 -1.37 2.06
C ILE A 241 4.08 -2.57 1.48
N SER A 242 3.82 -3.79 1.96
CA SER A 242 4.58 -4.98 1.54
C SER A 242 4.03 -5.66 0.30
N ALA A 243 2.72 -5.66 0.10
CA ALA A 243 2.09 -6.31 -1.05
C ALA A 243 2.65 -5.80 -2.40
N PRO A 244 2.79 -4.48 -2.64
CA PRO A 244 3.40 -4.00 -3.88
C PRO A 244 4.88 -4.41 -4.02
N ILE A 245 5.65 -4.50 -2.92
CA ILE A 245 7.06 -4.95 -2.98
C ILE A 245 7.15 -6.42 -3.41
N VAL A 246 6.27 -7.26 -2.88
CA VAL A 246 6.19 -8.66 -3.34
C VAL A 246 5.73 -8.72 -4.81
N GLY A 247 4.78 -7.88 -5.22
CA GLY A 247 4.39 -7.75 -6.63
C GLY A 247 5.55 -7.35 -7.55
N MET A 248 6.40 -6.39 -7.11
CA MET A 248 7.62 -6.03 -7.84
C MET A 248 8.58 -7.21 -7.99
N ALA A 249 8.64 -8.12 -7.01
CA ALA A 249 9.48 -9.31 -7.12
C ALA A 249 8.98 -10.29 -8.18
N TYR A 250 7.66 -10.46 -8.33
CA TYR A 250 7.07 -11.21 -9.46
C TYR A 250 7.43 -10.54 -10.79
N GLY A 251 7.26 -9.22 -10.91
CA GLY A 251 7.62 -8.49 -12.14
C GLY A 251 9.11 -8.56 -12.48
N ALA A 252 10.00 -8.48 -11.47
CA ALA A 252 11.43 -8.65 -11.65
C ALA A 252 11.80 -10.07 -12.09
N TYR A 253 11.10 -11.07 -11.56
CA TYR A 253 11.26 -12.46 -11.93
C TYR A 253 10.89 -12.69 -13.40
N ASP A 254 9.71 -12.25 -13.83
CA ASP A 254 9.24 -12.39 -15.20
C ASP A 254 10.17 -11.68 -16.19
N ALA A 255 10.57 -10.44 -15.89
CA ALA A 255 11.50 -9.66 -16.69
C ALA A 255 12.88 -10.32 -16.77
N HIS A 256 13.36 -10.92 -15.68
CA HIS A 256 14.63 -11.67 -15.65
C HIS A 256 14.55 -12.92 -16.53
N VAL A 257 13.50 -13.72 -16.41
CA VAL A 257 13.29 -14.94 -17.20
C VAL A 257 13.24 -14.60 -18.70
N GLU A 258 12.49 -13.57 -19.08
CA GLU A 258 12.44 -13.11 -20.46
C GLU A 258 13.81 -12.65 -20.96
N HIS A 259 14.53 -11.85 -20.18
CA HIS A 259 15.86 -11.36 -20.51
C HIS A 259 16.86 -12.52 -20.69
N GLN A 260 16.93 -13.46 -19.74
CA GLN A 260 17.84 -14.61 -19.81
C GLN A 260 17.51 -15.55 -20.96
N GLY A 261 16.23 -15.67 -21.33
CA GLY A 261 15.79 -16.45 -22.49
C GLY A 261 16.39 -16.00 -23.82
N LYS A 262 16.68 -14.69 -23.93
CA LYS A 262 17.21 -14.03 -25.13
C LYS A 262 18.73 -13.77 -25.09
N ARG A 263 19.32 -13.75 -23.90
CA ARG A 263 20.69 -13.30 -23.63
C ARG A 263 21.74 -14.27 -24.15
N VAL A 264 22.75 -13.73 -24.84
CA VAL A 264 24.00 -14.44 -25.24
C VAL A 264 25.16 -13.82 -24.48
N ARG A 265 25.97 -14.65 -23.86
CA ARG A 265 27.14 -14.26 -23.06
C ARG A 265 28.39 -14.15 -23.92
N ALA A 266 28.74 -12.96 -24.39
CA ALA A 266 29.92 -12.74 -25.22
C ALA A 266 31.22 -13.18 -24.52
N ALA A 267 31.38 -12.94 -23.22
CA ALA A 267 32.53 -13.31 -22.43
C ALA A 267 32.69 -14.85 -22.22
N PHE A 268 31.66 -15.62 -22.54
CA PHE A 268 31.63 -17.08 -22.42
C PHE A 268 31.41 -17.74 -23.78
N ALA A 269 32.23 -17.35 -24.78
CA ALA A 269 32.22 -17.92 -26.13
C ALA A 269 30.86 -17.98 -26.83
N GLY A 270 29.94 -17.08 -26.50
CA GLY A 270 28.60 -17.02 -27.12
C GLY A 270 27.59 -18.01 -26.51
N GLU A 271 27.84 -18.54 -25.32
CA GLU A 271 26.91 -19.40 -24.60
C GLU A 271 25.58 -18.67 -24.37
N LYS A 272 24.45 -19.34 -24.58
CA LYS A 272 23.12 -18.81 -24.26
C LYS A 272 22.93 -18.88 -22.75
N ALA A 273 22.53 -17.78 -22.14
CA ALA A 273 22.35 -17.70 -20.68
C ALA A 273 21.32 -18.72 -20.13
N LYS A 274 20.29 -19.04 -20.91
CA LYS A 274 19.28 -20.05 -20.56
C LYS A 274 19.81 -21.49 -20.49
N ASP A 275 20.99 -21.77 -21.07
CA ASP A 275 21.62 -23.11 -21.08
C ASP A 275 22.49 -23.31 -19.85
N ASP A 276 22.87 -22.22 -19.14
CA ASP A 276 23.65 -22.29 -17.90
C ASP A 276 22.85 -22.98 -16.77
N PRO A 277 23.34 -24.10 -16.22
CA PRO A 277 22.66 -24.80 -15.13
C PRO A 277 22.48 -23.94 -13.87
N PHE A 278 23.43 -23.04 -13.57
CA PHE A 278 23.35 -22.16 -12.41
C PHE A 278 22.30 -21.07 -12.58
N ALA A 279 22.02 -20.62 -13.80
CA ALA A 279 20.90 -19.71 -14.06
C ALA A 279 19.55 -20.37 -13.72
N LYS A 280 19.40 -21.66 -14.06
CA LYS A 280 18.19 -22.43 -13.72
C LYS A 280 18.00 -22.62 -12.22
N VAL A 281 19.08 -22.86 -11.47
CA VAL A 281 19.02 -22.95 -9.99
C VAL A 281 18.57 -21.62 -9.39
N ARG A 282 19.17 -20.48 -9.82
CA ARG A 282 18.80 -19.14 -9.31
C ARG A 282 17.33 -18.80 -9.55
N ILE A 283 16.81 -19.13 -10.73
CA ILE A 283 15.39 -18.93 -11.06
C ILE A 283 14.49 -19.74 -10.12
N ALA A 284 14.84 -21.01 -9.86
CA ALA A 284 14.05 -21.88 -8.98
C ALA A 284 14.06 -21.38 -7.52
N GLU A 285 15.21 -20.95 -7.00
CA GLU A 285 15.34 -20.37 -5.67
C GLU A 285 14.51 -19.07 -5.54
N ALA A 286 14.64 -18.15 -6.52
CA ALA A 286 13.90 -16.90 -6.51
C ALA A 286 12.39 -17.13 -6.56
N ALA A 287 11.90 -18.01 -7.43
CA ALA A 287 10.48 -18.36 -7.51
C ALA A 287 9.95 -18.90 -6.17
N SER A 288 10.69 -19.83 -5.54
CA SER A 288 10.32 -20.40 -4.25
C SER A 288 10.24 -19.35 -3.13
N ASP A 289 11.22 -18.44 -3.06
CA ASP A 289 11.26 -17.39 -2.05
C ASP A 289 10.13 -16.35 -2.27
N ILE A 290 9.84 -15.98 -3.51
CA ILE A 290 8.75 -15.06 -3.86
C ILE A 290 7.39 -15.67 -3.53
N ASP A 291 7.17 -16.93 -3.90
CA ASP A 291 5.93 -17.66 -3.57
C ASP A 291 5.74 -17.79 -2.05
N ALA A 292 6.80 -18.10 -1.32
CA ALA A 292 6.75 -18.19 0.14
C ALA A 292 6.45 -16.82 0.77
N ALA A 293 7.02 -15.72 0.22
CA ALA A 293 6.75 -14.37 0.67
C ALA A 293 5.27 -14.03 0.51
N TRP A 294 4.70 -14.28 -0.67
CA TRP A 294 3.30 -13.99 -0.93
C TRP A 294 2.36 -14.84 -0.07
N ARG A 295 2.57 -16.16 -0.06
CA ARG A 295 1.69 -17.09 0.68
C ARG A 295 1.66 -16.80 2.17
N GLN A 296 2.79 -16.46 2.81
CA GLN A 296 2.82 -16.07 4.21
C GLN A 296 2.12 -14.74 4.45
N LEU A 297 2.38 -13.72 3.62
CA LEU A 297 1.78 -12.40 3.76
C LEU A 297 0.25 -12.50 3.67
N ILE A 298 -0.25 -13.06 2.58
CA ILE A 298 -1.68 -13.09 2.30
C ILE A 298 -2.42 -14.12 3.18
N GLY A 299 -1.76 -15.22 3.56
CA GLY A 299 -2.32 -16.23 4.45
C GLY A 299 -2.65 -15.66 5.83
N ASN A 300 -1.78 -14.81 6.40
CA ASN A 300 -2.07 -14.15 7.67
C ASN A 300 -3.27 -13.20 7.59
N VAL A 301 -3.39 -12.43 6.50
CA VAL A 301 -4.56 -11.57 6.26
C VAL A 301 -5.84 -12.41 6.18
N GLY A 302 -5.79 -13.52 5.45
CA GLY A 302 -6.94 -14.44 5.31
C GLY A 302 -7.33 -15.10 6.62
N ASP A 303 -6.36 -15.56 7.42
CA ASP A 303 -6.61 -16.17 8.74
C ASP A 303 -7.31 -15.17 9.69
N GLU A 304 -6.83 -13.92 9.75
CA GLU A 304 -7.45 -12.86 10.56
C GLU A 304 -8.86 -12.52 10.08
N TYR A 305 -9.02 -12.38 8.76
CA TYR A 305 -10.33 -12.07 8.17
C TYR A 305 -11.35 -13.19 8.39
N ALA A 306 -10.94 -14.46 8.29
CA ALA A 306 -11.81 -15.60 8.55
C ALA A 306 -12.33 -15.62 10.00
N LEU A 307 -11.51 -15.26 10.99
CA LEU A 307 -11.97 -15.13 12.38
C LEU A 307 -13.04 -14.03 12.51
N LEU A 308 -12.83 -12.88 11.88
CA LEU A 308 -13.80 -11.79 11.91
C LEU A 308 -15.11 -12.15 11.20
N GLN A 309 -15.06 -12.90 10.10
CA GLN A 309 -16.26 -13.45 9.44
C GLN A 309 -17.04 -14.41 10.34
N ALA A 310 -16.32 -15.18 11.17
CA ALA A 310 -16.92 -16.06 12.16
C ALA A 310 -17.40 -15.32 13.44
N GLY A 311 -17.28 -13.98 13.49
CA GLY A 311 -17.63 -13.18 14.67
C GLY A 311 -16.68 -13.36 15.85
N GLN A 312 -15.46 -13.83 15.60
CA GLN A 312 -14.44 -14.08 16.60
C GLN A 312 -13.44 -12.92 16.70
N GLU A 313 -12.83 -12.78 17.86
CA GLU A 313 -11.71 -11.87 18.10
C GLU A 313 -10.42 -12.42 17.47
N ILE A 314 -9.55 -11.51 16.98
CA ILE A 314 -8.22 -11.88 16.49
C ILE A 314 -7.27 -11.91 17.70
N PRO A 315 -6.71 -13.07 18.07
CA PRO A 315 -5.75 -13.16 19.18
C PRO A 315 -4.47 -12.35 18.89
N PHE A 316 -3.83 -11.88 19.95
CA PHE A 316 -2.59 -11.08 19.81
C PHE A 316 -1.48 -11.86 19.10
N GLU A 317 -1.36 -13.16 19.38
CA GLU A 317 -0.40 -14.09 18.78
C GLU A 317 -0.50 -14.11 17.25
N LEU A 318 -1.72 -14.06 16.72
CA LEU A 318 -1.95 -14.05 15.27
C LEU A 318 -1.51 -12.72 14.66
N ARG A 319 -1.83 -11.61 15.31
CA ARG A 319 -1.40 -10.27 14.88
C ARG A 319 0.13 -10.12 14.93
N ALA A 320 0.77 -10.59 16.00
CA ALA A 320 2.22 -10.61 16.13
C ALA A 320 2.88 -11.47 15.04
N ARG A 321 2.28 -12.64 14.73
CA ARG A 321 2.69 -13.49 13.61
C ARG A 321 2.57 -12.76 12.28
N ALA A 322 1.46 -12.08 12.04
CA ALA A 322 1.23 -11.31 10.80
C ALA A 322 2.30 -10.21 10.62
N ARG A 323 2.65 -9.48 11.68
CA ARG A 323 3.73 -8.47 11.63
C ARG A 323 5.10 -9.07 11.35
N ARG A 324 5.46 -10.19 12.01
CA ARG A 324 6.71 -10.94 11.74
C ARG A 324 6.81 -11.35 10.28
N ASP A 325 5.75 -11.93 9.74
CA ASP A 325 5.75 -12.50 8.40
C ASP A 325 5.68 -11.43 7.32
N GLN A 326 5.05 -10.27 7.62
CA GLN A 326 5.02 -9.13 6.71
C GLN A 326 6.44 -8.59 6.43
N VAL A 327 7.25 -8.33 7.46
CA VAL A 327 8.63 -7.86 7.25
C VAL A 327 9.52 -8.95 6.66
N ARG A 328 9.24 -10.23 6.98
CA ARG A 328 9.95 -11.37 6.40
C ARG A 328 9.63 -11.53 4.92
N ALA A 329 8.38 -11.34 4.51
CA ALA A 329 7.97 -11.36 3.11
C ALA A 329 8.69 -10.27 2.30
N THR A 330 8.73 -9.03 2.83
CA THR A 330 9.50 -7.94 2.23
C THR A 330 10.98 -8.30 2.08
N GLY A 331 11.61 -8.86 3.12
CA GLY A 331 13.00 -9.27 3.07
C GLY A 331 13.30 -10.35 2.02
N ARG A 332 12.40 -11.35 1.88
CA ARG A 332 12.53 -12.39 0.84
C ARG A 332 12.36 -11.81 -0.56
N ALA A 333 11.37 -10.94 -0.77
CA ALA A 333 11.15 -10.27 -2.05
C ALA A 333 12.40 -9.49 -2.49
N ILE A 334 12.95 -8.66 -1.60
CA ILE A 334 14.19 -7.88 -1.88
C ILE A 334 15.35 -8.81 -2.20
N SER A 335 15.62 -9.83 -1.38
CA SER A 335 16.72 -10.79 -1.62
C SER A 335 16.58 -11.50 -2.96
N SER A 336 15.37 -11.84 -3.38
CA SER A 336 15.10 -12.45 -4.68
C SER A 336 15.38 -11.47 -5.82
N ILE A 337 14.92 -10.21 -5.70
CA ILE A 337 15.17 -9.16 -6.69
C ILE A 337 16.67 -8.90 -6.84
N ASP A 338 17.43 -8.84 -5.74
CA ASP A 338 18.89 -8.65 -5.76
C ASP A 338 19.60 -9.74 -6.56
N LYS A 339 19.31 -11.01 -6.25
CA LYS A 339 19.88 -12.17 -6.96
C LYS A 339 19.55 -12.16 -8.46
N LEU A 340 18.31 -11.81 -8.82
CA LEU A 340 17.85 -11.73 -10.20
C LEU A 340 18.53 -10.56 -10.95
N PHE A 341 18.65 -9.40 -10.31
CA PHE A 341 19.31 -8.22 -10.89
C PHE A 341 20.80 -8.50 -11.14
N GLU A 342 21.54 -9.02 -10.16
CA GLU A 342 22.95 -9.39 -10.31
C GLU A 342 23.15 -10.41 -11.45
N ALA A 343 22.28 -11.41 -11.54
CA ALA A 343 22.35 -12.44 -12.58
C ALA A 343 21.97 -11.93 -13.97
N SER A 344 21.27 -10.79 -14.08
CA SER A 344 20.88 -10.21 -15.37
C SER A 344 22.06 -9.58 -16.14
N GLY A 345 23.16 -9.25 -15.44
CA GLY A 345 24.39 -8.71 -16.04
C GLY A 345 24.27 -7.26 -16.50
N ALA A 346 25.33 -6.74 -17.14
CA ALA A 346 25.47 -5.30 -17.42
C ALA A 346 24.35 -4.70 -18.29
N THR A 347 23.78 -5.47 -19.20
CA THR A 347 22.67 -4.97 -20.06
C THR A 347 21.44 -4.57 -19.22
N ALA A 348 21.23 -5.22 -18.08
CA ALA A 348 20.13 -4.90 -17.18
C ALA A 348 20.26 -3.54 -16.49
N LEU A 349 21.44 -2.89 -16.58
CA LEU A 349 21.67 -1.54 -16.05
C LEU A 349 21.04 -0.44 -16.92
N ASN A 350 20.70 -0.72 -18.18
CA ASN A 350 20.10 0.26 -19.04
C ASN A 350 18.75 0.74 -18.48
N SER A 351 18.49 2.03 -18.56
CA SER A 351 17.31 2.67 -17.94
C SER A 351 15.96 2.18 -18.51
N ASP A 352 15.97 1.64 -19.74
CA ASP A 352 14.81 1.03 -20.41
C ASP A 352 14.50 -0.40 -19.92
N GLN A 353 15.43 -1.04 -19.18
CA GLN A 353 15.25 -2.41 -18.73
C GLN A 353 14.37 -2.50 -17.48
N PRO A 354 13.33 -3.39 -17.47
CA PRO A 354 12.42 -3.48 -16.35
C PRO A 354 13.08 -3.97 -15.05
N VAL A 355 14.05 -4.91 -15.13
CA VAL A 355 14.67 -5.54 -13.95
C VAL A 355 15.29 -4.50 -13.01
N GLN A 356 16.05 -3.51 -13.56
CA GLN A 356 16.66 -2.46 -12.74
C GLN A 356 15.59 -1.50 -12.16
N ARG A 357 14.47 -1.29 -12.86
CA ARG A 357 13.37 -0.45 -12.36
C ARG A 357 12.72 -1.11 -11.15
N PHE A 358 12.37 -2.39 -11.25
CA PHE A 358 11.84 -3.14 -10.11
C PHE A 358 12.82 -3.18 -8.93
N TRP A 359 14.11 -3.34 -9.21
CA TRP A 359 15.14 -3.31 -8.17
C TRP A 359 15.17 -1.97 -7.43
N ARG A 360 15.21 -0.84 -8.13
CA ARG A 360 15.19 0.49 -7.53
C ARG A 360 13.89 0.78 -6.77
N ASP A 361 12.74 0.43 -7.35
CA ASP A 361 11.43 0.67 -6.77
C ASP A 361 11.24 -0.14 -5.48
N ALA A 362 11.61 -1.42 -5.48
CA ALA A 362 11.52 -2.28 -4.31
C ALA A 362 12.42 -1.80 -3.16
N HIS A 363 13.66 -1.36 -3.48
CA HIS A 363 14.57 -0.81 -2.48
C HIS A 363 14.07 0.52 -1.92
N ALA A 364 13.46 1.37 -2.74
CA ALA A 364 12.81 2.59 -2.26
C ALA A 364 11.62 2.26 -1.33
N GLY A 365 10.81 1.25 -1.65
CA GLY A 365 9.72 0.79 -0.77
C GLY A 365 10.22 0.13 0.52
N ARG A 366 11.39 -0.52 0.47
CA ARG A 366 11.98 -1.21 1.63
C ARG A 366 12.27 -0.31 2.82
N VAL A 367 12.62 0.97 2.59
CA VAL A 367 12.98 1.91 3.66
C VAL A 367 11.77 2.51 4.38
N HIS A 368 10.54 2.15 4.00
CA HIS A 368 9.34 2.58 4.72
C HIS A 368 9.32 2.03 6.15
N ALA A 369 8.91 2.84 7.13
CA ALA A 369 8.92 2.48 8.56
C ALA A 369 8.14 1.20 8.89
N ALA A 370 7.05 0.90 8.17
CA ALA A 370 6.31 -0.36 8.31
C ALA A 370 7.14 -1.62 7.97
N ASN A 371 8.26 -1.47 7.27
CA ASN A 371 9.16 -2.55 6.89
C ASN A 371 10.36 -2.70 7.83
N ASP A 372 10.36 -2.03 8.99
CA ASP A 372 11.40 -2.20 10.01
C ASP A 372 11.30 -3.62 10.63
N PRO A 373 12.27 -4.52 10.33
CA PRO A 373 12.19 -5.90 10.78
C PRO A 373 12.49 -6.04 12.28
N GLU A 374 13.33 -5.18 12.83
CA GLU A 374 13.78 -5.28 14.22
C GLU A 374 12.59 -5.03 15.15
N ARG A 375 11.82 -3.98 14.89
CA ARG A 375 10.60 -3.68 15.67
C ARG A 375 9.56 -4.79 15.55
N ALA A 376 9.31 -5.29 14.34
CA ALA A 376 8.33 -6.35 14.11
C ALA A 376 8.75 -7.68 14.77
N TYR A 377 10.03 -8.03 14.70
CA TYR A 377 10.55 -9.25 15.33
C TYR A 377 10.53 -9.15 16.86
N LEU A 378 10.78 -7.96 17.44
CA LEU A 378 10.65 -7.75 18.88
C LEU A 378 9.23 -7.97 19.37
N ILE A 379 8.20 -7.52 18.63
CA ILE A 379 6.80 -7.76 18.99
C ILE A 379 6.54 -9.27 19.11
N PHE A 380 6.93 -10.03 18.08
CA PHE A 380 6.76 -11.48 18.05
C PHE A 380 7.58 -12.16 19.17
N GLY A 381 8.87 -11.81 19.31
CA GLY A 381 9.74 -12.40 20.32
C GLY A 381 9.27 -12.12 21.76
N ASN A 382 8.78 -10.92 22.04
CA ASN A 382 8.20 -10.60 23.36
C ASN A 382 6.97 -11.47 23.64
N ASN A 383 6.10 -11.66 22.64
CA ASN A 383 4.93 -12.54 22.78
C ASN A 383 5.34 -13.97 23.15
N GLU A 384 6.33 -14.55 22.46
CA GLU A 384 6.82 -15.92 22.75
C GLU A 384 7.37 -16.07 24.18
N PHE A 385 7.91 -15.01 24.77
CA PHE A 385 8.42 -14.98 26.14
C PHE A 385 7.38 -14.49 27.17
N GLY A 386 6.14 -14.21 26.77
CA GLY A 386 5.09 -13.69 27.66
C GLY A 386 5.38 -12.28 28.17
N LEU A 387 6.19 -11.49 27.44
CA LEU A 387 6.52 -10.10 27.76
C LEU A 387 5.49 -9.14 27.11
N PRO A 388 5.31 -7.93 27.64
CA PRO A 388 4.47 -6.91 27.03
C PRO A 388 4.93 -6.59 25.60
N PRO A 389 3.99 -6.25 24.67
CA PRO A 389 4.36 -5.83 23.34
C PRO A 389 5.24 -4.58 23.36
N ALA A 390 6.28 -4.57 22.53
CA ALA A 390 7.23 -3.45 22.44
C ALA A 390 6.68 -2.27 21.62
N ASP A 391 5.60 -2.47 20.88
CA ASP A 391 5.02 -1.49 19.96
C ASP A 391 3.49 -1.66 19.90
N THR A 392 2.78 -0.58 19.57
CA THR A 392 1.32 -0.55 19.43
C THR A 392 0.85 -0.78 17.98
N MET A 393 1.77 -0.95 17.03
CA MET A 393 1.46 -1.23 15.63
C MET A 393 1.15 -2.72 15.38
N VAL A 394 0.26 -3.28 16.19
CA VAL A 394 -0.15 -4.70 16.12
C VAL A 394 -1.66 -4.84 16.29
#